data_fc8b02714ca6eb51d22862705816f1f0
#
_entry.id   fc8b02714ca6eb51d22862705816f1f0
#
_cell.length_a   1.000
_cell.length_b   1.000
_cell.length_c   1.000
_cell.angle_alpha   90.00
_cell.angle_beta   90.00
_cell.angle_gamma   90.00
#
_symmetry.space_group_name_H-M   'P 1'
#
loop_
_entity.id
_entity.type
_entity.pdbx_description
1 polymer ?
#
loop_
_entity_poly.entity_id
_entity_poly.type
_entity_poly.pdbx_seq_one_letter_code
_entity_poly.pdbx_strand_id
1 'polypeptide(L)'
;MANTRLSASDRDAIASEVQPCWGIDAGAPGVSKFSVLLQVITDASGVVREAEVAPADEGKLSNPVFAAFAQRAVAAVKNYQCAKLPLPSYMLGQPQNFVFRFTP
;
A
#
# COMPACT_ATOMS: atom_id res chain seq x y z
N MET A 1 -10.73 10.34 -10.67
CA MET A 1 -9.62 9.47 -10.31
C MET A 1 -9.58 9.30 -8.81
N ALA A 2 -9.74 8.08 -8.34
CA ALA A 2 -9.86 7.81 -6.92
C ALA A 2 -8.65 8.29 -6.12
N ASN A 3 -7.44 8.02 -6.62
CA ASN A 3 -6.20 8.36 -5.92
C ASN A 3 -5.96 9.86 -5.77
N THR A 4 -6.64 10.69 -6.56
CA THR A 4 -6.48 12.15 -6.45
C THR A 4 -7.30 12.74 -5.31
N ARG A 5 -8.18 11.94 -4.69
CA ARG A 5 -9.03 12.39 -3.60
C ARG A 5 -8.36 12.33 -2.25
N LEU A 6 -7.25 11.62 -2.15
CA LEU A 6 -6.56 11.48 -0.88
C LEU A 6 -5.67 12.69 -0.65
N SER A 7 -5.87 13.36 0.49
CA SER A 7 -4.99 14.42 0.94
C SER A 7 -3.68 13.83 1.47
N ALA A 8 -2.68 14.67 1.71
CA ALA A 8 -1.43 14.21 2.33
C ALA A 8 -1.69 13.61 3.70
N SER A 9 -2.58 14.20 4.50
CA SER A 9 -2.89 13.65 5.82
C SER A 9 -3.63 12.33 5.73
N ASP A 10 -4.47 12.12 4.72
CA ASP A 10 -5.14 10.84 4.50
C ASP A 10 -4.11 9.75 4.17
N ARG A 11 -3.13 10.09 3.33
CA ARG A 11 -2.06 9.15 2.98
C ARG A 11 -1.19 8.81 4.16
N ASP A 12 -0.88 9.79 5.01
CA ASP A 12 -0.10 9.56 6.22
C ASP A 12 -0.84 8.66 7.19
N ALA A 13 -2.16 8.83 7.32
CA ALA A 13 -2.97 7.98 8.18
C ALA A 13 -2.98 6.53 7.68
N ILE A 14 -3.08 6.33 6.36
CA ILE A 14 -3.04 5.00 5.77
C ILE A 14 -1.67 4.36 6.01
N ALA A 15 -0.60 5.10 5.79
CA ALA A 15 0.75 4.60 5.99
C ALA A 15 0.97 4.19 7.46
N SER A 16 0.49 4.99 8.39
CA SER A 16 0.62 4.70 9.82
C SER A 16 -0.16 3.45 10.22
N GLU A 17 -1.31 3.22 9.60
CA GLU A 17 -2.13 2.03 9.87
C GLU A 17 -1.44 0.75 9.38
N VAL A 18 -0.78 0.81 8.24
CA VAL A 18 -0.14 -0.35 7.61
C VAL A 18 1.24 -0.64 8.20
N GLN A 19 1.93 0.39 8.68
CA GLN A 19 3.31 0.28 9.15
C GLN A 19 3.56 -0.89 10.13
N PRO A 20 2.72 -1.10 11.16
CA PRO A 20 2.98 -2.20 12.10
C PRO A 20 2.94 -3.59 11.47
N CYS A 21 2.28 -3.75 10.33
CA CYS A 21 2.17 -5.04 9.65
C CYS A 21 3.28 -5.27 8.62
N TRP A 22 4.12 -4.26 8.39
CA TRP A 22 5.12 -4.33 7.33
C TRP A 22 6.46 -4.80 7.88
N GLY A 23 6.76 -6.08 7.62
CA GLY A 23 8.04 -6.67 8.03
C GLY A 23 9.17 -6.32 7.06
N ILE A 24 9.71 -5.12 7.16
CA ILE A 24 10.81 -4.67 6.32
C ILE A 24 12.11 -5.29 6.80
N ASP A 25 12.91 -5.82 5.88
CA ASP A 25 14.27 -6.23 6.17
C ASP A 25 15.18 -4.99 6.09
N ALA A 26 15.37 -4.34 7.22
CA ALA A 26 16.18 -3.13 7.27
C ALA A 26 17.64 -3.35 6.93
N GLY A 27 18.11 -4.61 6.98
CA GLY A 27 19.47 -4.96 6.61
C GLY A 27 19.67 -5.14 5.11
N ALA A 28 18.61 -5.16 4.31
CA ALA A 28 18.74 -5.35 2.87
C ALA A 28 19.36 -4.11 2.22
N PRO A 29 20.32 -4.30 1.28
CA PRO A 29 20.97 -3.15 0.63
C PRO A 29 19.99 -2.24 -0.09
N GLY A 30 20.04 -0.95 0.22
CA GLY A 30 19.24 0.06 -0.48
C GLY A 30 17.76 0.08 -0.11
N VAL A 31 17.32 -0.73 0.84
CA VAL A 31 15.88 -0.83 1.17
C VAL A 31 15.30 0.50 1.63
N SER A 32 16.08 1.32 2.32
CA SER A 32 15.63 2.63 2.80
C SER A 32 15.33 3.61 1.67
N LYS A 33 15.82 3.34 0.47
CA LYS A 33 15.60 4.18 -0.71
C LYS A 33 14.47 3.67 -1.58
N PHE A 34 13.93 2.50 -1.27
CA PHE A 34 12.86 1.92 -2.06
C PHE A 34 11.54 2.58 -1.74
N SER A 35 10.70 2.67 -2.75
CA SER A 35 9.28 2.93 -2.60
C SER A 35 8.57 2.07 -3.63
N VAL A 36 7.34 1.69 -3.35
CA VAL A 36 6.56 0.89 -4.29
C VAL A 36 5.16 1.48 -4.40
N LEU A 37 4.67 1.55 -5.64
CA LEU A 37 3.28 1.91 -5.91
C LEU A 37 2.46 0.62 -5.90
N LEU A 38 1.46 0.58 -5.04
CA LEU A 38 0.52 -0.53 -4.97
C LEU A 38 -0.84 -0.07 -5.48
N GLN A 39 -1.46 -0.90 -6.28
CA GLN A 39 -2.85 -0.73 -6.66
C GLN A 39 -3.69 -1.49 -5.63
N VAL A 40 -4.59 -0.77 -4.97
CA VAL A 40 -5.36 -1.30 -3.83
C VAL A 40 -6.84 -1.18 -4.14
N ILE A 41 -7.56 -2.27 -3.90
CA ILE A 41 -9.02 -2.29 -4.02
C ILE A 41 -9.60 -2.56 -2.65
N THR A 42 -10.46 -1.66 -2.18
CA THR A 42 -11.14 -1.79 -0.90
C THR A 42 -12.63 -2.05 -1.12
N ASP A 43 -13.26 -2.63 -0.11
CA ASP A 43 -14.72 -2.78 -0.11
C ASP A 43 -15.39 -1.52 0.45
N ALA A 44 -16.72 -1.56 0.58
CA ALA A 44 -17.49 -0.42 1.05
C ALA A 44 -17.14 0.02 2.47
N SER A 45 -16.54 -0.87 3.26
CA SER A 45 -16.11 -0.56 4.64
C SER A 45 -14.68 -0.04 4.71
N GLY A 46 -13.97 0.04 3.59
CA GLY A 46 -12.58 0.46 3.57
C GLY A 46 -11.60 -0.66 3.85
N VAL A 47 -12.04 -1.91 3.81
CA VAL A 47 -11.17 -3.07 4.02
C VAL A 47 -10.55 -3.47 2.69
N VAL A 48 -9.23 -3.65 2.68
CA VAL A 48 -8.50 -4.07 1.48
C VAL A 48 -8.91 -5.49 1.10
N ARG A 49 -9.34 -5.65 -0.15
CA ARG A 49 -9.69 -6.95 -0.70
C ARG A 49 -8.65 -7.45 -1.69
N GLU A 50 -7.99 -6.54 -2.40
CA GLU A 50 -6.93 -6.88 -3.32
C GLU A 50 -5.85 -5.81 -3.27
N ALA A 51 -4.61 -6.24 -3.47
CA ALA A 51 -3.47 -5.33 -3.57
C ALA A 51 -2.42 -5.99 -4.44
N GLU A 52 -1.83 -5.21 -5.33
CA GLU A 52 -0.76 -5.69 -6.20
C GLU A 52 0.16 -4.52 -6.57
N VAL A 53 1.34 -4.82 -7.07
CA VAL A 53 2.24 -3.79 -7.55
C VAL A 53 1.59 -3.11 -8.75
N ALA A 54 1.56 -1.77 -8.73
CA ALA A 54 0.97 -1.00 -9.82
C ALA A 54 1.79 -1.19 -11.11
N PRO A 55 1.15 -1.11 -12.28
CA PRO A 55 1.86 -1.31 -13.55
C PRO A 55 3.10 -0.45 -13.73
N ALA A 56 3.10 0.76 -13.17
CA ALA A 56 4.24 1.67 -13.27
C ALA A 56 5.51 1.11 -12.62
N ASP A 57 5.37 0.22 -11.63
CA ASP A 57 6.51 -0.35 -10.91
C ASP A 57 6.77 -1.83 -11.22
N GLU A 58 5.96 -2.44 -12.09
CA GLU A 58 6.13 -3.86 -12.41
C GLU A 58 7.52 -4.17 -12.99
N GLY A 59 8.08 -3.27 -13.78
CA GLY A 59 9.41 -3.47 -14.36
C GLY A 59 10.53 -3.58 -13.33
N LYS A 60 10.32 -3.05 -12.14
CA LYS A 60 11.32 -3.09 -11.06
C LYS A 60 11.36 -4.44 -10.35
N LEU A 61 10.35 -5.29 -10.58
CA LEU A 61 10.27 -6.60 -9.94
C LEU A 61 11.34 -7.57 -10.41
N SER A 62 12.07 -7.25 -11.48
CA SER A 62 13.21 -8.03 -11.91
C SER A 62 14.39 -7.94 -10.93
N ASN A 63 14.42 -6.91 -10.07
CA ASN A 63 15.38 -6.80 -9.00
C ASN A 63 14.87 -7.63 -7.80
N PRO A 64 15.57 -8.70 -7.39
CA PRO A 64 15.06 -9.57 -6.32
C PRO A 64 14.91 -8.87 -4.97
N VAL A 65 15.75 -7.88 -4.66
CA VAL A 65 15.62 -7.13 -3.41
C VAL A 65 14.34 -6.28 -3.45
N PHE A 66 14.11 -5.60 -4.56
CA PHE A 66 12.88 -4.82 -4.73
C PHE A 66 11.65 -5.72 -4.72
N ALA A 67 11.72 -6.87 -5.38
CA ALA A 67 10.59 -7.82 -5.42
C ALA A 67 10.22 -8.26 -4.00
N ALA A 68 11.20 -8.59 -3.16
CA ALA A 68 10.93 -8.97 -1.77
C ALA A 68 10.31 -7.82 -0.98
N PHE A 69 10.81 -6.61 -1.17
CA PHE A 69 10.27 -5.40 -0.55
C PHE A 69 8.80 -5.19 -0.95
N ALA A 70 8.51 -5.29 -2.25
CA ALA A 70 7.16 -5.10 -2.77
C ALA A 70 6.19 -6.18 -2.25
N GLN A 71 6.64 -7.42 -2.19
CA GLN A 71 5.80 -8.52 -1.67
C GLN A 71 5.45 -8.31 -0.20
N ARG A 72 6.38 -7.80 0.59
CA ARG A 72 6.11 -7.49 1.99
C ARG A 72 5.11 -6.35 2.13
N ALA A 73 5.19 -5.35 1.26
CA ALA A 73 4.23 -4.25 1.25
C ALA A 73 2.82 -4.76 0.91
N VAL A 74 2.71 -5.61 -0.11
CA VAL A 74 1.42 -6.22 -0.49
C VAL A 74 0.86 -7.04 0.68
N ALA A 75 1.70 -7.87 1.30
CA ALA A 75 1.26 -8.69 2.43
C ALA A 75 0.81 -7.83 3.61
N ALA A 76 1.48 -6.71 3.86
CA ALA A 76 1.14 -5.82 4.96
C ALA A 76 -0.25 -5.21 4.79
N VAL A 77 -0.58 -4.71 3.58
CA VAL A 77 -1.89 -4.08 3.36
C VAL A 77 -3.01 -5.11 3.33
N LYS A 78 -2.70 -6.37 3.05
CA LYS A 78 -3.68 -7.46 3.04
C LYS A 78 -3.80 -8.18 4.39
N ASN A 79 -2.92 -7.88 5.33
CA ASN A 79 -2.97 -8.46 6.66
C ASN A 79 -4.26 -8.03 7.35
N TYR A 80 -5.05 -8.99 7.86
CA TYR A 80 -6.35 -8.69 8.43
C TYR A 80 -6.30 -7.66 9.57
N GLN A 81 -5.17 -7.55 10.25
CA GLN A 81 -5.01 -6.56 11.34
C GLN A 81 -4.81 -5.14 10.82
N CYS A 82 -4.41 -4.99 9.56
CA CYS A 82 -4.10 -3.68 8.97
C CYS A 82 -4.91 -3.37 7.73
N ALA A 83 -5.75 -4.31 7.28
CA ALA A 83 -6.46 -4.17 6.01
C ALA A 83 -7.60 -3.14 6.04
N LYS A 84 -8.07 -2.77 7.24
CA LYS A 84 -9.06 -1.71 7.34
C LYS A 84 -8.36 -0.36 7.33
N LEU A 85 -8.46 0.34 6.21
CA LEU A 85 -7.78 1.61 6.03
C LEU A 85 -8.62 2.77 6.56
N PRO A 86 -7.97 3.81 7.13
CA PRO A 86 -8.67 5.00 7.62
C PRO A 86 -9.02 5.94 6.47
N LEU A 87 -9.93 5.49 5.60
CA LEU A 87 -10.34 6.29 4.45
C LEU A 87 -11.25 7.42 4.88
N PRO A 88 -11.21 8.57 4.17
CA PRO A 88 -12.17 9.64 4.42
C PRO A 88 -13.59 9.16 4.14
N SER A 89 -14.57 9.74 4.84
CA SER A 89 -15.96 9.27 4.78
C SER A 89 -16.53 9.26 3.37
N TYR A 90 -16.09 10.17 2.51
CA TYR A 90 -16.60 10.21 1.14
C TYR A 90 -16.10 9.05 0.27
N MET A 91 -15.12 8.29 0.74
CA MET A 91 -14.62 7.09 0.07
C MET A 91 -15.21 5.80 0.64
N LEU A 92 -16.07 5.91 1.64
CA LEU A 92 -16.75 4.76 2.23
C LEU A 92 -18.14 4.61 1.59
N GLY A 93 -18.76 3.45 1.77
CA GLY A 93 -20.07 3.16 1.22
C GLY A 93 -20.05 2.52 -0.15
N GLN A 94 -18.90 2.44 -0.79
CA GLN A 94 -18.73 1.78 -2.08
C GLN A 94 -17.27 1.31 -2.22
N PRO A 95 -17.01 0.31 -3.06
CA PRO A 95 -15.64 -0.12 -3.33
C PRO A 95 -14.80 0.99 -3.94
N GLN A 96 -13.53 1.03 -3.59
CA GLN A 96 -12.58 2.00 -4.12
C GLN A 96 -11.42 1.27 -4.79
N ASN A 97 -10.85 1.90 -5.81
CA ASN A 97 -9.65 1.43 -6.48
C ASN A 97 -8.70 2.62 -6.59
N PHE A 98 -7.54 2.52 -5.95
CA PHE A 98 -6.59 3.63 -5.95
C PHE A 98 -5.16 3.11 -5.88
N VAL A 99 -4.23 3.99 -6.25
CA VAL A 99 -2.80 3.70 -6.20
C VAL A 99 -2.21 4.43 -5.02
N PHE A 100 -1.40 3.74 -4.24
CA PHE A 100 -0.77 4.30 -3.05
C PHE A 100 0.71 3.98 -3.05
N ARG A 101 1.56 4.97 -2.73
CA ARG A 101 3.00 4.79 -2.64
C ARG A 101 3.39 4.42 -1.21
N PHE A 102 4.06 3.29 -1.06
CA PHE A 102 4.56 2.82 0.22
C PHE A 102 6.06 3.06 0.29
N THR A 103 6.51 3.64 1.41
CA THR A 103 7.93 3.85 1.71
C THR A 103 8.22 3.25 3.08
N PRO A 104 9.47 2.80 3.31
CA PRO A 104 9.87 2.28 4.62
C PRO A 104 9.74 3.30 5.72
#